data_c5a27284ceecd7786570d914253d9278
#
_entry.id   c5a27284ceecd7786570d914253d9278
#
_cell.length_a   1.000
_cell.length_b   1.000
_cell.length_c   1.000
_cell.angle_alpha   90.00
_cell.angle_beta   90.00
_cell.angle_gamma   90.00
#
_symmetry.space_group_name_H-M   'P 1'
#
loop_
_entity.id
_entity.type
_entity.pdbx_description
1 polymer ?
#
loop_
_entity_poly.entity_id
_entity_poly.type
_entity_poly.pdbx_seq_one_letter_code
_entity_poly.pdbx_strand_id
1 'polypeptide(L)'
;SLLQKEKDHVEGFAPECAWVTMGGSEKLEDRLCVRPTSETLFCEHYANIIHSWRDLPKLYNQWCSVLRWEKTSRPFLRHREFLWQEGHTMHATEDEARAETMQMLNVYADFMENFLAMPVIRGRKTDKEKFNGAEETYTVECMMHDGKALQSGTSHYFGDGFAKAFDITFAGKDNQLHNPHQTS
;
A
#
# COMPACT_ATOMS: atom_id res chain seq x y z
N SER A 1 1.06 -17.63 5.91
CA SER A 1 1.22 -16.17 6.09
C SER A 1 0.36 -15.41 5.10
N LEU A 2 -0.29 -14.31 5.52
CA LEU A 2 -1.09 -13.45 4.63
C LEU A 2 -0.30 -12.90 3.44
N LEU A 3 1.00 -12.61 3.65
CA LEU A 3 1.90 -12.19 2.58
C LEU A 3 2.03 -13.21 1.44
N GLN A 4 1.76 -14.49 1.69
CA GLN A 4 1.90 -15.54 0.69
C GLN A 4 0.70 -15.69 -0.25
N LYS A 5 -0.38 -14.96 -0.02
CA LYS A 5 -1.58 -15.02 -0.86
C LYS A 5 -1.44 -14.26 -2.18
N GLU A 6 -0.58 -13.24 -2.21
CA GLU A 6 -0.29 -12.47 -3.42
C GLU A 6 1.20 -12.61 -3.77
N LYS A 7 1.49 -13.32 -4.89
CA LYS A 7 2.84 -13.76 -5.22
C LYS A 7 3.82 -12.62 -5.49
N ASP A 8 3.43 -11.65 -6.30
CA ASP A 8 4.33 -10.55 -6.69
C ASP A 8 4.66 -9.66 -5.49
N HIS A 9 3.69 -9.47 -4.60
CA HIS A 9 3.87 -8.73 -3.36
C HIS A 9 4.86 -9.44 -2.42
N VAL A 10 4.74 -10.77 -2.28
CA VAL A 10 5.66 -11.59 -1.49
C VAL A 10 7.08 -11.53 -2.04
N GLU A 11 7.26 -11.72 -3.33
CA GLU A 11 8.58 -11.70 -3.97
C GLU A 11 9.28 -10.36 -3.77
N GLY A 12 8.53 -9.25 -3.82
CA GLY A 12 9.07 -7.92 -3.60
C GLY A 12 9.51 -7.63 -2.16
N PHE A 13 8.76 -8.10 -1.16
CA PHE A 13 9.02 -7.80 0.25
C PHE A 13 9.79 -8.89 1.01
N ALA A 14 9.94 -10.09 0.47
CA ALA A 14 10.62 -11.18 1.16
C ALA A 14 12.03 -10.82 1.69
N PRO A 15 12.88 -10.07 0.97
CA PRO A 15 14.19 -9.68 1.47
C PRO A 15 14.16 -8.63 2.59
N GLU A 16 13.07 -7.90 2.72
CA GLU A 16 12.91 -6.79 3.67
C GLU A 16 12.10 -7.17 4.92
N CYS A 17 11.61 -8.41 5.02
CA CYS A 17 10.84 -8.86 6.17
C CYS A 17 11.73 -9.07 7.39
N ALA A 18 11.31 -8.50 8.52
CA ALA A 18 11.83 -8.83 9.84
C ALA A 18 10.93 -9.90 10.49
N TRP A 19 11.56 -10.87 11.14
CA TRP A 19 10.86 -12.01 11.72
C TRP A 19 11.07 -12.06 13.23
N VAL A 20 9.96 -12.16 13.98
CA VAL A 20 10.00 -12.48 15.41
C VAL A 20 9.99 -13.99 15.53
N THR A 21 11.04 -14.53 16.14
CA THR A 21 11.26 -15.98 16.33
C THR A 21 11.20 -16.43 17.77
N MET A 22 11.20 -15.48 18.71
CA MET A 22 11.15 -15.74 20.15
C MET A 22 10.12 -14.84 20.82
N GLY A 23 9.39 -15.37 21.79
CA GLY A 23 8.53 -14.66 22.72
C GLY A 23 9.13 -14.76 24.13
N GLY A 24 9.67 -13.66 24.66
CA GLY A 24 10.49 -13.74 25.87
C GLY A 24 11.73 -14.60 25.65
N SER A 25 11.92 -15.65 26.45
CA SER A 25 13.01 -16.63 26.34
C SER A 25 12.65 -17.89 25.53
N GLU A 26 11.40 -18.00 25.08
CA GLU A 26 10.91 -19.20 24.39
C GLU A 26 10.88 -19.00 22.89
N LYS A 27 11.26 -20.02 22.13
CA LYS A 27 11.17 -20.02 20.67
C LYS A 27 9.71 -20.18 20.25
N LEU A 28 9.26 -19.32 19.34
CA LEU A 28 7.92 -19.45 18.77
C LEU A 28 7.83 -20.69 17.86
N GLU A 29 6.71 -21.38 17.93
CA GLU A 29 6.38 -22.49 17.03
C GLU A 29 6.28 -21.99 15.58
N ASP A 30 5.51 -20.91 15.39
CA ASP A 30 5.42 -20.17 14.13
C ASP A 30 6.06 -18.78 14.26
N ARG A 31 6.96 -18.46 13.36
CA ARG A 31 7.56 -17.12 13.30
C ARG A 31 6.54 -16.08 12.84
N LEU A 32 6.60 -14.88 13.40
CA LEU A 32 5.76 -13.76 13.03
C LEU A 32 6.53 -12.78 12.15
N CYS A 33 5.93 -12.35 11.05
CA CYS A 33 6.48 -11.27 10.23
C CYS A 33 6.04 -9.92 10.78
N VAL A 34 6.99 -9.04 11.07
CA VAL A 34 6.67 -7.64 11.34
C VAL A 34 6.25 -7.00 10.02
N ARG A 35 5.09 -6.34 10.00
CA ARG A 35 4.52 -5.81 8.74
C ARG A 35 5.45 -4.81 8.05
N PRO A 36 5.84 -5.04 6.79
CA PRO A 36 6.55 -4.07 5.97
C PRO A 36 5.60 -3.10 5.28
N THR A 37 4.33 -3.47 5.18
CA THR A 37 3.20 -2.76 4.59
C THR A 37 1.91 -3.50 4.96
N SER A 38 0.72 -2.96 4.71
CA SER A 38 -0.54 -3.51 5.25
C SER A 38 -1.57 -3.94 4.21
N GLU A 39 -1.26 -3.98 2.91
CA GLU A 39 -2.22 -4.36 1.86
C GLU A 39 -2.88 -5.70 2.15
N THR A 40 -2.10 -6.71 2.50
CA THR A 40 -2.60 -8.06 2.77
C THR A 40 -3.45 -8.14 4.04
N LEU A 41 -3.14 -7.33 5.05
CA LEU A 41 -3.94 -7.23 6.28
C LEU A 41 -5.30 -6.59 6.01
N PHE A 42 -5.33 -5.51 5.22
CA PHE A 42 -6.57 -4.86 4.83
C PHE A 42 -7.41 -5.76 3.90
N CYS A 43 -6.80 -6.49 2.98
CA CYS A 43 -7.51 -7.43 2.11
C CYS A 43 -8.19 -8.54 2.91
N GLU A 44 -7.52 -9.11 3.91
CA GLU A 44 -8.14 -10.10 4.81
C GLU A 44 -9.33 -9.51 5.57
N HIS A 45 -9.21 -8.27 6.06
CA HIS A 45 -10.32 -7.59 6.71
C HIS A 45 -11.47 -7.30 5.73
N TYR A 46 -11.17 -6.79 4.55
CA TYR A 46 -12.18 -6.46 3.54
C TYR A 46 -12.95 -7.68 3.04
N ALA A 47 -12.31 -8.85 2.96
CA ALA A 47 -13.00 -10.09 2.63
C ALA A 47 -14.16 -10.41 3.58
N ASN A 48 -14.08 -9.94 4.82
CA ASN A 48 -15.12 -10.18 5.84
C ASN A 48 -16.23 -9.11 5.86
N ILE A 49 -16.03 -7.95 5.23
CA ILE A 49 -16.96 -6.82 5.36
C ILE A 49 -17.51 -6.28 4.03
N ILE A 50 -16.96 -6.69 2.90
CA ILE A 50 -17.43 -6.30 1.57
C ILE A 50 -18.21 -7.47 0.96
N HIS A 51 -19.52 -7.28 0.75
CA HIS A 51 -20.40 -8.31 0.19
C HIS A 51 -21.38 -7.76 -0.85
N SER A 52 -21.64 -6.45 -0.83
CA SER A 52 -22.61 -5.78 -1.69
C SER A 52 -22.02 -4.47 -2.25
N TRP A 53 -22.51 -4.05 -3.40
CA TRP A 53 -22.18 -2.74 -3.96
C TRP A 53 -22.48 -1.58 -2.99
N ARG A 54 -23.38 -1.79 -2.01
CA ARG A 54 -23.69 -0.80 -0.96
C ARG A 54 -22.58 -0.65 0.07
N ASP A 55 -21.66 -1.61 0.15
CA ASP A 55 -20.51 -1.55 1.04
C ASP A 55 -19.37 -0.72 0.44
N LEU A 56 -19.45 -0.35 -0.84
CA LEU A 56 -18.44 0.37 -1.60
C LEU A 56 -18.88 1.82 -1.88
N PRO A 57 -17.91 2.76 -2.00
CA PRO A 57 -16.49 2.55 -1.76
C PRO A 57 -16.17 2.34 -0.27
N LYS A 58 -15.14 1.54 0.01
CA LYS A 58 -14.59 1.38 1.35
C LYS A 58 -13.28 2.17 1.43
N LEU A 59 -13.24 3.14 2.32
CA LEU A 59 -12.11 4.07 2.46
C LEU A 59 -11.59 4.02 3.90
N TYR A 60 -10.48 3.31 4.10
CA TYR A 60 -9.82 3.24 5.40
C TYR A 60 -8.42 3.83 5.34
N ASN A 61 -8.02 4.43 6.43
CA ASN A 61 -6.68 4.97 6.64
C ASN A 61 -6.21 4.61 8.04
N GLN A 62 -4.92 4.41 8.19
CA GLN A 62 -4.29 4.22 9.50
C GLN A 62 -3.01 5.04 9.63
N TRP A 63 -2.77 5.54 10.83
CA TRP A 63 -1.49 6.09 11.28
C TRP A 63 -0.76 4.97 12.02
N CYS A 64 0.40 4.59 11.53
CA CYS A 64 1.11 3.43 12.09
C CYS A 64 2.60 3.48 11.78
N SER A 65 3.34 2.50 12.35
CA SER A 65 4.70 2.20 11.92
C SER A 65 4.73 0.90 11.09
N VAL A 66 5.71 0.82 10.22
CA VAL A 66 6.11 -0.39 9.50
C VAL A 66 7.60 -0.61 9.65
N LEU A 67 8.04 -1.84 9.42
CA LEU A 67 9.44 -2.20 9.53
C LEU A 67 9.91 -2.88 8.25
N ARG A 68 10.94 -2.30 7.62
CA ARG A 68 11.60 -2.85 6.43
C ARG A 68 13.08 -3.06 6.73
N TRP A 69 13.54 -4.29 6.59
CA TRP A 69 14.91 -4.65 6.94
C TRP A 69 15.88 -4.25 5.84
N GLU A 70 16.07 -2.95 5.67
CA GLU A 70 17.02 -2.40 4.70
C GLU A 70 18.48 -2.59 5.17
N LYS A 71 19.38 -2.85 4.21
CA LYS A 71 20.80 -3.03 4.49
C LYS A 71 21.47 -1.73 4.94
N THR A 72 21.03 -0.60 4.39
CA THR A 72 21.60 0.73 4.66
C THR A 72 20.51 1.64 5.21
N SER A 73 20.82 2.33 6.31
CA SER A 73 19.97 3.41 6.85
C SER A 73 20.63 4.76 6.59
N ARG A 74 19.81 5.82 6.56
CA ARG A 74 20.26 7.21 6.47
C ARG A 74 19.51 8.03 7.51
N PRO A 75 20.19 8.70 8.45
CA PRO A 75 19.53 9.46 9.50
C PRO A 75 18.47 10.42 8.95
N PHE A 76 17.30 10.44 9.60
CA PHE A 76 16.10 11.21 9.26
C PHE A 76 15.40 10.84 7.96
N LEU A 77 16.04 10.17 7.01
CA LEU A 77 15.47 9.88 5.68
C LEU A 77 15.17 8.41 5.44
N ARG A 78 16.00 7.51 5.99
CA ARG A 78 15.87 6.07 5.80
C ARG A 78 16.13 5.34 7.11
N HIS A 79 15.07 4.86 7.75
CA HIS A 79 15.10 4.03 8.94
C HIS A 79 14.45 2.68 8.65
N ARG A 80 14.84 1.66 9.39
CA ARG A 80 14.22 0.34 9.29
C ARG A 80 12.77 0.34 9.75
N GLU A 81 12.49 1.04 10.87
CA GLU A 81 11.13 1.34 11.31
C GLU A 81 10.85 2.82 11.05
N PHE A 82 9.70 3.12 10.48
CA PHE A 82 9.26 4.50 10.24
C PHE A 82 7.76 4.65 10.43
N LEU A 83 7.38 5.86 10.83
CA LEU A 83 6.00 6.27 11.00
C LEU A 83 5.48 6.82 9.67
N TRP A 84 4.27 6.45 9.35
CA TRP A 84 3.56 6.95 8.17
C TRP A 84 2.05 6.93 8.35
N GLN A 85 1.32 7.38 7.37
CA GLN A 85 -0.06 7.00 7.15
C GLN A 85 -0.13 6.11 5.90
N GLU A 86 -1.06 5.18 5.90
CA GLU A 86 -1.41 4.41 4.73
C GLU A 86 -2.92 4.31 4.60
N GLY A 87 -3.42 4.72 3.43
CA GLY A 87 -4.81 4.55 3.05
C GLY A 87 -4.97 3.29 2.21
N HIS A 88 -6.04 2.56 2.45
CA HIS A 88 -6.39 1.36 1.69
C HIS A 88 -7.86 1.46 1.31
N THR A 89 -8.15 1.43 0.02
CA THR A 89 -9.52 1.66 -0.46
C THR A 89 -9.95 0.59 -1.44
N MET A 90 -11.25 0.32 -1.48
CA MET A 90 -11.89 -0.60 -2.42
C MET A 90 -13.06 0.12 -3.11
N HIS A 91 -13.16 -0.07 -4.41
CA HIS A 91 -14.14 0.59 -5.28
C HIS A 91 -14.86 -0.44 -6.16
N ALA A 92 -16.10 -0.12 -6.53
CA ALA A 92 -16.89 -0.99 -7.39
C ALA A 92 -16.34 -1.06 -8.83
N THR A 93 -15.74 0.03 -9.31
CA THR A 93 -15.26 0.14 -10.69
C THR A 93 -13.78 0.55 -10.77
N GLU A 94 -13.16 0.23 -11.90
CA GLU A 94 -11.82 0.70 -12.22
C GLU A 94 -11.73 2.23 -12.24
N ASP A 95 -12.70 2.89 -12.87
CA ASP A 95 -12.69 4.36 -12.99
C ASP A 95 -12.73 5.05 -11.62
N GLU A 96 -13.54 4.54 -10.69
CA GLU A 96 -13.60 5.06 -9.31
C GLU A 96 -12.26 4.88 -8.59
N ALA A 97 -11.63 3.71 -8.72
CA ALA A 97 -10.33 3.44 -8.10
C ALA A 97 -9.23 4.31 -8.70
N ARG A 98 -9.21 4.48 -10.02
CA ARG A 98 -8.26 5.37 -10.69
C ARG A 98 -8.44 6.84 -10.28
N ALA A 99 -9.68 7.29 -10.15
CA ALA A 99 -9.98 8.63 -9.66
C ALA A 99 -9.46 8.85 -8.23
N GLU A 100 -9.67 7.88 -7.34
CA GLU A 100 -9.14 7.90 -5.97
C GLU A 100 -7.61 7.93 -5.95
N THR A 101 -6.95 7.12 -6.78
CA THR A 101 -5.49 7.12 -6.90
C THR A 101 -4.95 8.51 -7.25
N MET A 102 -5.56 9.18 -8.21
CA MET A 102 -5.15 10.53 -8.62
C MET A 102 -5.54 11.59 -7.60
N GLN A 103 -6.68 11.46 -6.93
CA GLN A 103 -7.10 12.35 -5.86
C GLN A 103 -6.08 12.35 -4.72
N MET A 104 -5.65 11.18 -4.25
CA MET A 104 -4.68 11.06 -3.15
C MET A 104 -3.30 11.56 -3.55
N LEU A 105 -2.86 11.32 -4.79
CA LEU A 105 -1.63 11.93 -5.31
C LEU A 105 -1.66 13.46 -5.21
N ASN A 106 -2.78 14.08 -5.59
CA ASN A 106 -2.95 15.52 -5.54
C ASN A 106 -3.03 16.04 -4.09
N VAL A 107 -3.67 15.30 -3.18
CA VAL A 107 -3.69 15.64 -1.74
C VAL A 107 -2.28 15.66 -1.18
N TYR A 108 -1.44 14.67 -1.49
CA TYR A 108 -0.04 14.64 -1.06
C TYR A 108 0.75 15.82 -1.61
N ALA A 109 0.60 16.12 -2.89
CA ALA A 109 1.29 17.24 -3.49
C ALA A 109 0.86 18.58 -2.89
N ASP A 110 -0.44 18.80 -2.68
CA ASP A 110 -0.98 19.99 -2.02
C ASP A 110 -0.42 20.15 -0.60
N PHE A 111 -0.40 19.07 0.15
CA PHE A 111 0.17 19.07 1.51
C PHE A 111 1.66 19.42 1.50
N MET A 112 2.45 18.81 0.61
CA MET A 112 3.87 19.10 0.50
C MET A 112 4.14 20.56 0.12
N GLU A 113 3.46 21.05 -0.91
CA GLU A 113 3.68 22.39 -1.45
C GLU A 113 3.15 23.50 -0.53
N ASN A 114 1.91 23.37 -0.04
CA ASN A 114 1.22 24.46 0.65
C ASN A 114 1.36 24.44 2.17
N PHE A 115 1.62 23.27 2.79
CA PHE A 115 1.79 23.17 4.25
C PHE A 115 3.24 22.98 4.65
N LEU A 116 4.03 22.22 3.88
CA LEU A 116 5.44 21.96 4.20
C LEU A 116 6.41 22.84 3.42
N ALA A 117 5.92 23.66 2.48
CA ALA A 117 6.74 24.48 1.59
C ALA A 117 7.82 23.66 0.83
N MET A 118 7.48 22.44 0.46
CA MET A 118 8.33 21.52 -0.30
C MET A 118 7.83 21.44 -1.75
N PRO A 119 8.54 22.03 -2.71
CA PRO A 119 8.17 21.86 -4.12
C PRO A 119 8.36 20.40 -4.53
N VAL A 120 7.34 19.83 -5.17
CA VAL A 120 7.34 18.43 -5.62
C VAL A 120 6.98 18.31 -7.08
N ILE A 121 7.46 17.21 -7.68
CA ILE A 121 7.08 16.79 -9.04
C ILE A 121 6.20 15.55 -8.89
N ARG A 122 5.03 15.58 -9.57
CA ARG A 122 4.15 14.42 -9.69
C ARG A 122 4.56 13.60 -10.90
N GLY A 123 4.54 12.28 -10.78
CA GLY A 123 4.85 11.41 -11.90
C GLY A 123 4.36 9.98 -11.70
N ARG A 124 4.34 9.23 -12.80
CA ARG A 124 4.11 7.79 -12.78
C ARG A 124 5.48 7.09 -12.77
N LYS A 125 5.64 6.13 -11.88
CA LYS A 125 6.84 5.27 -11.85
C LYS A 125 6.86 4.33 -13.04
N THR A 126 8.07 3.99 -13.47
CA THR A 126 8.28 2.97 -14.50
C THR A 126 7.84 1.59 -13.97
N ASP A 127 7.58 0.65 -14.88
CA ASP A 127 7.21 -0.71 -14.49
C ASP A 127 8.26 -1.42 -13.64
N LYS A 128 9.53 -1.02 -13.77
CA LYS A 128 10.62 -1.54 -12.97
C LYS A 128 10.62 -1.03 -11.52
N GLU A 129 10.11 0.18 -11.30
CA GLU A 129 10.17 0.88 -10.00
C GLU A 129 8.83 0.96 -9.29
N LYS A 130 7.75 0.56 -9.96
CA LYS A 130 6.42 0.55 -9.35
C LYS A 130 6.37 -0.38 -8.14
N PHE A 131 5.45 -0.12 -7.23
CA PHE A 131 5.20 -0.94 -6.05
C PHE A 131 4.82 -2.38 -6.45
N ASN A 132 5.39 -3.36 -5.76
CA ASN A 132 5.16 -4.77 -6.04
C ASN A 132 3.71 -5.18 -5.79
N GLY A 133 3.04 -5.68 -6.82
CA GLY A 133 1.62 -6.02 -6.81
C GLY A 133 0.72 -4.91 -7.37
N ALA A 134 1.21 -3.68 -7.53
CA ALA A 134 0.46 -2.60 -8.17
C ALA A 134 0.49 -2.71 -9.70
N GLU A 135 -0.60 -2.34 -10.36
CA GLU A 135 -0.62 -2.13 -11.81
C GLU A 135 0.08 -0.81 -12.17
N GLU A 136 -0.18 0.23 -11.39
CA GLU A 136 0.43 1.55 -11.55
C GLU A 136 0.79 2.15 -10.20
N THR A 137 1.93 2.84 -10.15
CA THR A 137 2.37 3.62 -9.01
C THR A 137 2.64 5.05 -9.43
N TYR A 138 2.00 5.98 -8.75
CA TYR A 138 2.25 7.41 -8.87
C TYR A 138 3.02 7.90 -7.65
N THR A 139 3.80 8.96 -7.83
CA THR A 139 4.71 9.48 -6.81
C THR A 139 4.74 10.99 -6.83
N VAL A 140 4.97 11.57 -5.65
CA VAL A 140 5.40 12.95 -5.49
C VAL A 140 6.83 12.93 -4.95
N GLU A 141 7.73 13.63 -5.63
CA GLU A 141 9.15 13.62 -5.30
C GLU A 141 9.70 15.03 -5.24
N CYS A 142 10.56 15.30 -4.25
CA CYS A 142 11.28 16.56 -4.14
C CYS A 142 12.78 16.37 -4.45
N MET A 143 13.44 17.45 -4.86
CA MET A 143 14.88 17.47 -5.14
C MET A 143 15.66 17.67 -3.84
N MET A 144 16.64 16.83 -3.61
CA MET A 144 17.61 17.00 -2.53
C MET A 144 18.82 17.82 -2.97
N HIS A 145 19.61 18.31 -2.00
CA HIS A 145 20.82 19.12 -2.28
C HIS A 145 21.87 18.41 -3.14
N ASP A 146 21.91 17.07 -3.06
CA ASP A 146 22.83 16.24 -3.86
C ASP A 146 22.29 15.93 -5.28
N GLY A 147 21.16 16.53 -5.66
CA GLY A 147 20.52 16.33 -6.96
C GLY A 147 19.72 15.04 -7.08
N LYS A 148 19.56 14.29 -5.99
CA LYS A 148 18.73 13.08 -5.97
C LYS A 148 17.28 13.42 -5.65
N ALA A 149 16.36 12.65 -6.23
CA ALA A 149 14.96 12.73 -5.90
C ALA A 149 14.68 12.00 -4.58
N LEU A 150 13.90 12.65 -3.70
CA LEU A 150 13.35 12.05 -2.50
C LEU A 150 11.87 11.74 -2.73
N GLN A 151 11.50 10.46 -2.70
CA GLN A 151 10.11 10.04 -2.70
C GLN A 151 9.44 10.51 -1.42
N SER A 152 8.41 11.34 -1.56
CA SER A 152 7.73 11.98 -0.43
C SER A 152 6.31 11.45 -0.21
N GLY A 153 5.73 10.80 -1.19
CA GLY A 153 4.44 10.14 -1.11
C GLY A 153 4.16 9.34 -2.36
N THR A 154 3.39 8.27 -2.23
CA THR A 154 2.99 7.40 -3.34
C THR A 154 1.50 7.12 -3.30
N SER A 155 0.94 6.90 -4.48
CA SER A 155 -0.43 6.45 -4.65
C SER A 155 -0.47 5.34 -5.69
N HIS A 156 -1.05 4.20 -5.31
CA HIS A 156 -1.02 2.98 -6.10
C HIS A 156 -2.41 2.60 -6.59
N TYR A 157 -2.49 2.18 -7.85
CA TYR A 157 -3.65 1.48 -8.40
C TYR A 157 -3.30 -0.01 -8.54
N PHE A 158 -4.09 -0.87 -7.91
CA PHE A 158 -3.83 -2.32 -7.89
C PHE A 158 -4.73 -3.12 -8.84
N GLY A 159 -5.72 -2.49 -9.44
CA GLY A 159 -6.73 -3.24 -10.16
C GLY A 159 -7.53 -4.16 -9.24
N ASP A 160 -7.90 -5.33 -9.72
CA ASP A 160 -8.65 -6.35 -8.98
C ASP A 160 -7.81 -7.57 -8.56
N GLY A 161 -6.49 -7.51 -8.75
CA GLY A 161 -5.58 -8.64 -8.49
C GLY A 161 -5.60 -9.11 -7.03
N PHE A 162 -5.47 -8.18 -6.08
CA PHE A 162 -5.56 -8.50 -4.65
C PHE A 162 -6.96 -9.00 -4.26
N ALA A 163 -8.01 -8.42 -4.81
CA ALA A 163 -9.38 -8.86 -4.55
C ALA A 163 -9.59 -10.31 -4.99
N LYS A 164 -9.07 -10.70 -6.15
CA LYS A 164 -9.07 -12.08 -6.62
C LYS A 164 -8.26 -13.01 -5.74
N ALA A 165 -7.06 -12.60 -5.34
CA ALA A 165 -6.17 -13.41 -4.49
C ALA A 165 -6.74 -13.65 -3.08
N PHE A 166 -7.55 -12.72 -2.55
CA PHE A 166 -8.17 -12.79 -1.23
C PHE A 166 -9.65 -13.16 -1.26
N ASP A 167 -10.19 -13.54 -2.43
CA ASP A 167 -11.60 -13.91 -2.61
C ASP A 167 -12.58 -12.80 -2.17
N ILE A 168 -12.20 -11.53 -2.39
CA ILE A 168 -13.08 -10.39 -2.11
C ILE A 168 -14.04 -10.23 -3.28
N THR A 169 -15.33 -10.42 -3.02
CA THR A 169 -16.40 -10.28 -4.01
C THR A 169 -17.56 -9.48 -3.45
N PHE A 170 -18.28 -8.79 -4.32
CA PHE A 170 -19.52 -8.10 -3.97
C PHE A 170 -20.60 -8.37 -4.99
N ALA A 171 -21.86 -8.44 -4.54
CA ALA A 171 -23.02 -8.49 -5.40
C ALA A 171 -23.26 -7.10 -6.01
N GLY A 172 -23.19 -6.98 -7.31
CA GLY A 172 -23.45 -5.75 -8.05
C GLY A 172 -24.95 -5.44 -8.16
N LYS A 173 -25.28 -4.27 -8.70
CA LYS A 173 -26.68 -3.88 -9.00
C LYS A 173 -27.31 -4.77 -10.07
N ASP A 174 -26.50 -5.47 -10.85
CA ASP A 174 -26.86 -6.44 -11.87
C ASP A 174 -27.10 -7.85 -11.31
N ASN A 175 -27.03 -8.03 -9.98
CA ASN A 175 -27.11 -9.31 -9.29
C ASN A 175 -26.01 -10.31 -9.68
N GLN A 176 -24.89 -9.83 -10.22
CA GLN A 176 -23.71 -10.63 -10.48
C GLN A 176 -22.63 -10.36 -9.43
N LEU A 177 -21.73 -11.34 -9.24
CA LEU A 177 -20.55 -11.17 -8.38
C LEU A 177 -19.42 -10.51 -9.15
N HIS A 178 -18.83 -9.50 -8.53
CA HIS A 178 -17.70 -8.75 -9.06
C HIS A 178 -16.57 -8.69 -8.04
N ASN A 179 -15.34 -8.50 -8.51
CA ASN A 179 -14.21 -8.18 -7.64
C ASN A 179 -14.04 -6.67 -7.59
N PRO A 180 -13.87 -6.07 -6.40
CA PRO A 180 -13.59 -4.63 -6.30
C PRO A 180 -12.18 -4.29 -6.78
N HIS A 181 -12.00 -3.03 -7.14
CA HIS A 181 -10.72 -2.45 -7.52
C HIS A 181 -10.10 -1.73 -6.32
N GLN A 182 -8.81 -1.93 -6.12
CA GLN A 182 -8.09 -1.48 -4.92
C GLN A 182 -7.13 -0.34 -5.21
N THR A 183 -6.99 0.57 -4.22
CA THR A 183 -5.91 1.56 -4.14
C THR A 183 -5.20 1.51 -2.79
N SER A 184 -4.02 2.02 -2.73
CA SER A 184 -3.38 2.39 -1.46
C SER A 184 -2.46 3.60 -1.63
#